data_e527295d326540208c045789e0c94b96
#
_entry.id   e527295d326540208c045789e0c94b96
#
_cell.length_a   1.000
_cell.length_b   1.000
_cell.length_c   1.000
_cell.angle_alpha   90.00
_cell.angle_beta   90.00
_cell.angle_gamma   90.00
#
_symmetry.space_group_name_H-M   'P 1'
#
loop_
_entity.id
_entity.type
_entity.pdbx_description
1 polymer ?
#
loop_
_entity_poly.entity_id
_entity_poly.type
_entity_poly.pdbx_seq_one_letter_code
_entity_poly.pdbx_strand_id
1 'polypeptide(L)'
;MELGEVRCTNRFRSRHTLKTVKVSVGVSVSGGLLDLNISTDDISSQELLDILKSYQLKKKYYKLKSGEFVNLQEQNLEMLAELMKTLHLTPKEFVKGKMHIPAYRTLYLDQMLESNENIYANRDRHFREIVKGFKTINDADFEEPESLSRIMRKYQKNGYKWLRTLEAWKFGGILADDMGLGKTLQVIAVLLAAKLEGKTGTSLVVAPAALVFNWGEELARFAPQLKVSLIAGNQ
;
A
#
# COMPACT_ATOMS: atom_id res chain seq x y z
N MET A 1 22.90 38.42 32.90
CA MET A 1 21.92 37.90 33.87
C MET A 1 22.34 36.49 34.20
N GLU A 2 23.03 36.30 35.33
CA GLU A 2 23.30 34.95 35.84
C GLU A 2 21.99 34.37 36.34
N LEU A 3 21.55 33.32 35.66
CA LEU A 3 20.40 32.50 36.12
C LEU A 3 20.87 31.79 37.38
N GLY A 4 20.19 32.05 38.52
CA GLY A 4 20.53 31.48 39.80
C GLY A 4 20.59 29.94 39.80
N GLU A 5 21.41 29.38 40.71
CA GLU A 5 21.61 27.94 40.88
C GLU A 5 20.29 27.24 41.24
N VAL A 6 19.82 26.36 40.35
CA VAL A 6 18.62 25.56 40.60
C VAL A 6 19.02 24.31 41.39
N ARG A 7 18.71 24.28 42.69
CA ARG A 7 18.89 23.10 43.54
C ARG A 7 17.65 22.24 43.52
N CYS A 8 17.80 21.00 43.06
CA CYS A 8 16.72 20.01 43.06
C CYS A 8 17.17 18.72 43.75
N THR A 9 16.22 17.99 44.34
CA THR A 9 16.50 16.71 45.01
C THR A 9 16.82 15.62 43.98
N ASN A 10 17.59 14.59 44.36
CA ASN A 10 17.85 13.43 43.49
C ASN A 10 16.54 12.75 43.00
N ARG A 11 15.50 12.76 43.84
CA ARG A 11 14.15 12.26 43.47
C ARG A 11 13.47 13.12 42.42
N PHE A 12 13.78 14.41 42.31
CA PHE A 12 13.30 15.29 41.24
C PHE A 12 14.11 15.08 39.98
N ARG A 13 15.43 14.92 40.07
CA ARG A 13 16.32 14.61 38.91
C ARG A 13 15.97 13.28 38.27
N SER A 14 15.69 12.22 39.06
CA SER A 14 15.30 10.90 38.56
C SER A 14 13.90 10.88 37.89
N ARG A 15 13.06 11.89 38.16
CA ARG A 15 11.74 12.01 37.54
C ARG A 15 11.75 12.61 36.12
N HIS A 16 12.90 13.10 35.65
CA HIS A 16 13.02 13.77 34.36
C HIS A 16 13.80 12.95 33.32
N THR A 17 13.91 11.64 33.50
CA THR A 17 14.45 10.79 32.44
C THR A 17 13.43 10.76 31.31
N LEU A 18 13.73 11.50 30.24
CA LEU A 18 12.97 11.43 29.00
C LEU A 18 13.34 10.13 28.31
N LYS A 19 12.36 9.28 28.07
CA LYS A 19 12.55 8.01 27.39
C LYS A 19 12.09 8.12 25.95
N THR A 20 12.88 7.58 25.02
CA THR A 20 12.48 7.38 23.64
C THR A 20 11.88 5.99 23.50
N VAL A 21 10.65 5.93 23.00
CA VAL A 21 9.98 4.66 22.71
C VAL A 21 10.40 4.17 21.33
N LYS A 22 11.07 3.01 21.29
CA LYS A 22 11.43 2.36 20.03
C LYS A 22 10.29 1.51 19.55
N VAL A 23 9.90 1.71 18.31
CA VAL A 23 8.82 0.96 17.66
C VAL A 23 9.37 0.19 16.48
N SER A 24 9.07 -1.08 16.42
CA SER A 24 9.40 -1.97 15.31
C SER A 24 8.14 -2.32 14.54
N VAL A 25 8.20 -2.20 13.21
CA VAL A 25 7.11 -2.54 12.31
C VAL A 25 7.56 -3.68 11.40
N GLY A 26 6.99 -4.86 11.59
CA GLY A 26 7.19 -6.01 10.72
C GLY A 26 6.09 -6.08 9.66
N VAL A 27 6.45 -6.34 8.41
CA VAL A 27 5.50 -6.53 7.31
C VAL A 27 5.84 -7.79 6.54
N SER A 28 4.84 -8.66 6.37
CA SER A 28 4.93 -9.86 5.54
C SER A 28 3.68 -10.02 4.69
N VAL A 29 3.77 -10.80 3.62
CA VAL A 29 2.64 -11.04 2.70
C VAL A 29 2.27 -12.51 2.73
N SER A 30 1.01 -12.79 3.00
CA SER A 30 0.46 -14.15 3.00
C SER A 30 -0.97 -14.17 2.45
N GLY A 31 -1.24 -15.07 1.51
CA GLY A 31 -2.62 -15.29 1.01
C GLY A 31 -3.31 -14.06 0.39
N GLY A 32 -2.55 -13.09 -0.16
CA GLY A 32 -3.10 -11.84 -0.71
C GLY A 32 -3.42 -10.78 0.33
N LEU A 33 -3.00 -11.00 1.58
CA LEU A 33 -3.08 -10.04 2.68
C LEU A 33 -1.67 -9.65 3.14
N LEU A 34 -1.55 -8.46 3.68
CA LEU A 34 -0.38 -8.01 4.42
C LEU A 34 -0.59 -8.29 5.90
N ASP A 35 0.35 -9.00 6.50
CA ASP A 35 0.45 -9.15 7.93
C ASP A 35 1.34 -8.04 8.48
N LEU A 36 0.74 -7.08 9.16
CA LEU A 36 1.42 -5.98 9.82
C LEU A 36 1.59 -6.30 11.30
N ASN A 37 2.82 -6.25 11.79
CA ASN A 37 3.15 -6.48 13.19
C ASN A 37 3.81 -5.23 13.76
N ILE A 38 3.21 -4.64 14.79
CA ILE A 38 3.77 -3.50 15.51
C ILE A 38 4.19 -3.99 16.89
N SER A 39 5.45 -3.82 17.22
CA SER A 39 6.02 -4.20 18.50
C SER A 39 6.89 -3.10 19.09
N THR A 40 7.06 -3.15 20.39
CA THR A 40 7.94 -2.28 21.16
C THR A 40 8.75 -3.13 22.13
N ASP A 41 10.00 -2.73 22.38
CA ASP A 41 10.88 -3.49 23.27
C ASP A 41 10.60 -3.19 24.75
N ASP A 42 10.18 -1.97 25.06
CA ASP A 42 10.21 -1.43 26.42
C ASP A 42 8.83 -1.19 27.05
N ILE A 43 7.77 -1.19 26.25
CA ILE A 43 6.40 -0.89 26.71
C ILE A 43 5.40 -1.87 26.11
N SER A 44 4.24 -2.01 26.74
CA SER A 44 3.17 -2.83 26.18
C SER A 44 2.47 -2.14 25.01
N SER A 45 1.88 -2.92 24.10
CA SER A 45 1.06 -2.39 23.00
C SER A 45 -0.11 -1.52 23.51
N GLN A 46 -0.66 -1.85 24.68
CA GLN A 46 -1.70 -1.04 25.31
C GLN A 46 -1.15 0.34 25.73
N GLU A 47 0.05 0.38 26.28
CA GLU A 47 0.69 1.63 26.69
C GLU A 47 1.10 2.49 25.50
N LEU A 48 1.57 1.86 24.40
CA LEU A 48 1.80 2.54 23.13
C LEU A 48 0.50 3.18 22.59
N LEU A 49 -0.62 2.48 22.68
CA LEU A 49 -1.93 3.03 22.29
C LEU A 49 -2.32 4.26 23.13
N ASP A 50 -2.07 4.22 24.44
CA ASP A 50 -2.38 5.35 25.34
C ASP A 50 -1.45 6.55 25.09
N ILE A 51 -0.20 6.30 24.69
CA ILE A 51 0.74 7.31 24.19
C ILE A 51 0.19 7.96 22.92
N LEU A 52 -0.25 7.16 21.93
CA LEU A 52 -0.81 7.67 20.67
C LEU A 52 -2.09 8.50 20.90
N LYS A 53 -2.98 8.06 21.79
CA LYS A 53 -4.16 8.86 22.19
C LYS A 53 -3.75 10.20 22.82
N SER A 54 -2.73 10.19 23.69
CA SER A 54 -2.23 11.41 24.32
C SER A 54 -1.59 12.35 23.30
N TYR A 55 -0.89 11.82 22.30
CA TYR A 55 -0.36 12.57 21.18
C TYR A 55 -1.48 13.23 20.34
N GLN A 56 -2.55 12.49 20.00
CA GLN A 56 -3.71 13.02 19.28
C GLN A 56 -4.42 14.13 20.06
N LEU A 57 -4.40 14.07 21.41
CA LEU A 57 -4.89 15.14 22.28
C LEU A 57 -3.91 16.32 22.44
N LYS A 58 -2.81 16.35 21.66
CA LYS A 58 -1.78 17.40 21.67
C LYS A 58 -1.13 17.62 23.03
N LYS A 59 -1.05 16.58 23.87
CA LYS A 59 -0.28 16.64 25.12
C LYS A 59 1.21 16.69 24.82
N LYS A 60 1.98 17.40 25.63
CA LYS A 60 3.43 17.54 25.47
C LYS A 60 4.18 16.33 26.00
N TYR A 61 3.71 15.75 27.10
CA TYR A 61 4.34 14.63 27.80
C TYR A 61 3.32 13.54 28.14
N TYR A 62 3.83 12.29 28.17
CA TYR A 62 3.11 11.14 28.70
C TYR A 62 3.96 10.48 29.79
N LYS A 63 3.35 10.12 30.94
CA LYS A 63 4.01 9.39 32.01
C LYS A 63 3.79 7.90 31.85
N LEU A 64 4.87 7.17 31.66
CA LEU A 64 4.84 5.71 31.58
C LEU A 64 4.46 5.07 32.93
N LYS A 65 4.00 3.84 32.88
CA LYS A 65 3.74 3.04 34.08
C LYS A 65 5.00 2.80 34.91
N SER A 66 6.18 2.80 34.29
CA SER A 66 7.50 2.76 34.94
C SER A 66 7.81 4.02 35.76
N GLY A 67 7.06 5.12 35.54
CA GLY A 67 7.27 6.42 36.16
C GLY A 67 8.10 7.39 35.34
N GLU A 68 8.73 6.97 34.26
CA GLU A 68 9.48 7.77 33.30
C GLU A 68 8.52 8.63 32.44
N PHE A 69 9.06 9.66 31.79
CA PHE A 69 8.27 10.52 30.93
C PHE A 69 8.72 10.37 29.47
N VAL A 70 7.76 10.41 28.56
CA VAL A 70 7.97 10.45 27.10
C VAL A 70 7.61 11.85 26.60
N ASN A 71 8.53 12.49 25.86
CA ASN A 71 8.22 13.72 25.17
C ASN A 71 7.52 13.37 23.82
N LEU A 72 6.23 13.67 23.74
CA LEU A 72 5.41 13.29 22.60
C LEU A 72 5.73 14.09 21.32
N GLN A 73 6.39 15.24 21.45
CA GLN A 73 6.77 16.08 20.30
C GLN A 73 8.05 15.60 19.61
N GLU A 74 8.90 14.87 20.32
CA GLU A 74 10.18 14.34 19.81
C GLU A 74 10.07 12.89 19.31
N GLN A 75 8.91 12.28 19.46
CA GLN A 75 8.66 10.91 19.02
C GLN A 75 8.04 10.89 17.62
N ASN A 76 8.40 9.89 16.82
CA ASN A 76 7.79 9.67 15.50
C ASN A 76 6.40 9.05 15.59
N LEU A 77 5.56 9.62 16.45
CA LEU A 77 4.18 9.17 16.69
C LEU A 77 3.24 9.56 15.55
N GLU A 78 3.59 10.59 14.79
CA GLU A 78 2.80 11.07 13.65
C GLU A 78 2.55 9.95 12.65
N MET A 79 3.61 9.24 12.25
CA MET A 79 3.50 8.13 11.30
C MET A 79 2.63 7.00 11.83
N LEU A 80 2.76 6.61 13.10
CA LEU A 80 1.91 5.59 13.70
C LEU A 80 0.46 6.03 13.79
N ALA A 81 0.21 7.29 14.13
CA ALA A 81 -1.13 7.86 14.16
C ALA A 81 -1.75 7.91 12.76
N GLU A 82 -0.97 8.29 11.75
CA GLU A 82 -1.39 8.28 10.35
C GLU A 82 -1.65 6.86 9.85
N LEU A 83 -0.78 5.91 10.16
CA LEU A 83 -0.94 4.51 9.82
C LEU A 83 -2.24 3.94 10.40
N MET A 84 -2.52 4.18 11.67
CA MET A 84 -3.78 3.78 12.29
C MET A 84 -5.00 4.39 11.58
N LYS A 85 -4.94 5.68 11.27
CA LYS A 85 -6.03 6.41 10.60
C LYS A 85 -6.26 5.90 9.18
N THR A 86 -5.21 5.80 8.37
CA THR A 86 -5.29 5.45 6.94
C THR A 86 -5.63 3.98 6.72
N LEU A 87 -5.16 3.11 7.59
CA LEU A 87 -5.49 1.68 7.55
C LEU A 87 -6.79 1.34 8.28
N HIS A 88 -7.45 2.34 8.87
CA HIS A 88 -8.67 2.17 9.70
C HIS A 88 -8.50 1.14 10.82
N LEU A 89 -7.32 1.11 11.46
CA LEU A 89 -7.02 0.16 12.51
C LEU A 89 -7.80 0.49 13.78
N THR A 90 -8.48 -0.50 14.31
CA THR A 90 -9.15 -0.36 15.60
C THR A 90 -8.14 -0.46 16.76
N PRO A 91 -8.43 0.18 17.91
CA PRO A 91 -7.59 0.02 19.11
C PRO A 91 -7.36 -1.44 19.52
N LYS A 92 -8.35 -2.31 19.31
CA LYS A 92 -8.24 -3.74 19.63
C LYS A 92 -7.26 -4.47 18.72
N GLU A 93 -7.28 -4.18 17.42
CA GLU A 93 -6.33 -4.74 16.44
C GLU A 93 -4.92 -4.26 16.73
N PHE A 94 -4.75 -2.97 17.00
CA PHE A 94 -3.47 -2.37 17.34
C PHE A 94 -2.83 -3.02 18.59
N VAL A 95 -3.62 -3.22 19.64
CA VAL A 95 -3.15 -3.85 20.90
C VAL A 95 -2.75 -5.32 20.70
N LYS A 96 -3.42 -6.04 19.79
CA LYS A 96 -3.03 -7.40 19.42
C LYS A 96 -1.66 -7.47 18.75
N GLY A 97 -1.17 -6.35 18.21
CA GLY A 97 0.12 -6.24 17.53
C GLY A 97 0.18 -6.95 16.17
N LYS A 98 -0.87 -7.65 15.75
CA LYS A 98 -0.96 -8.34 14.46
C LYS A 98 -2.23 -7.91 13.74
N MET A 99 -2.08 -7.43 12.52
CA MET A 99 -3.16 -6.88 11.71
C MET A 99 -3.07 -7.42 10.29
N HIS A 100 -4.23 -7.75 9.73
CA HIS A 100 -4.34 -8.19 8.34
C HIS A 100 -4.92 -7.05 7.51
N ILE A 101 -4.18 -6.59 6.54
CA ILE A 101 -4.59 -5.52 5.64
C ILE A 101 -4.49 -5.98 4.18
N PRO A 102 -5.32 -5.45 3.28
CA PRO A 102 -5.26 -5.85 1.88
C PRO A 102 -3.89 -5.57 1.24
N ALA A 103 -3.41 -6.51 0.41
CA ALA A 103 -2.10 -6.43 -0.22
C ALA A 103 -1.91 -5.19 -1.11
N TYR A 104 -2.99 -4.59 -1.64
CA TYR A 104 -2.91 -3.35 -2.43
C TYR A 104 -2.36 -2.15 -1.63
N ARG A 105 -2.28 -2.25 -0.30
CA ARG A 105 -1.64 -1.24 0.56
C ARG A 105 -0.12 -1.33 0.63
N THR A 106 0.50 -2.32 -0.04
CA THR A 106 1.95 -2.56 0.01
C THR A 106 2.76 -1.32 -0.36
N LEU A 107 2.44 -0.66 -1.47
CA LEU A 107 3.20 0.52 -1.94
C LEU A 107 3.07 1.71 -0.99
N TYR A 108 1.89 1.93 -0.43
CA TYR A 108 1.66 2.96 0.56
C TYR A 108 2.48 2.71 1.83
N LEU A 109 2.47 1.48 2.33
CA LEU A 109 3.27 1.09 3.50
C LEU A 109 4.77 1.21 3.24
N ASP A 110 5.24 0.80 2.05
CA ASP A 110 6.65 0.94 1.69
C ASP A 110 7.09 2.39 1.72
N GLN A 111 6.33 3.29 1.13
CA GLN A 111 6.60 4.72 1.13
C GLN A 111 6.62 5.31 2.56
N MET A 112 5.65 4.94 3.39
CA MET A 112 5.61 5.39 4.78
C MET A 112 6.82 4.90 5.58
N LEU A 113 7.20 3.64 5.41
CA LEU A 113 8.34 3.04 6.11
C LEU A 113 9.69 3.56 5.60
N GLU A 114 9.80 3.94 4.32
CA GLU A 114 11.01 4.57 3.77
C GLU A 114 11.20 6.02 4.29
N SER A 115 10.10 6.73 4.53
CA SER A 115 10.13 8.14 4.97
C SER A 115 10.50 8.32 6.45
N ASN A 116 10.62 7.23 7.23
CA ASN A 116 10.79 7.28 8.68
C ASN A 116 12.01 6.48 9.15
N GLU A 117 13.16 7.16 9.29
CA GLU A 117 14.42 6.55 9.71
C GLU A 117 14.41 5.97 11.14
N ASN A 118 13.50 6.41 12.00
CA ASN A 118 13.45 6.03 13.42
C ASN A 118 12.56 4.81 13.71
N ILE A 119 11.99 4.20 12.68
CA ILE A 119 11.19 2.99 12.81
C ILE A 119 11.96 1.83 12.19
N TYR A 120 12.25 0.82 13.01
CA TYR A 120 12.82 -0.41 12.50
C TYR A 120 11.78 -1.16 11.68
N ALA A 121 11.92 -1.11 10.34
CA ALA A 121 11.02 -1.77 9.42
C ALA A 121 11.60 -3.12 8.96
N ASN A 122 10.99 -4.22 9.39
CA ASN A 122 11.32 -5.55 8.89
C ASN A 122 10.35 -5.92 7.76
N ARG A 123 10.87 -5.97 6.53
CA ARG A 123 10.12 -6.32 5.32
C ARG A 123 10.50 -7.72 4.90
N ASP A 124 9.54 -8.61 4.74
CA ASP A 124 9.80 -9.96 4.25
C ASP A 124 10.21 -9.96 2.76
N ARG A 125 10.63 -11.13 2.27
CA ARG A 125 11.07 -11.29 0.88
C ARG A 125 9.93 -10.96 -0.10
N HIS A 126 8.74 -11.45 0.16
CA HIS A 126 7.61 -11.32 -0.75
C HIS A 126 7.12 -9.86 -0.84
N PHE A 127 7.08 -9.14 0.28
CA PHE A 127 6.80 -7.71 0.29
C PHE A 127 7.79 -6.92 -0.58
N ARG A 128 9.11 -7.23 -0.45
CA ARG A 128 10.15 -6.58 -1.26
C ARG A 128 10.03 -6.91 -2.75
N GLU A 129 9.63 -8.12 -3.10
CA GLU A 129 9.39 -8.54 -4.49
C GLU A 129 8.23 -7.76 -5.11
N ILE A 130 7.12 -7.57 -4.39
CA ILE A 130 5.99 -6.74 -4.84
C ILE A 130 6.46 -5.32 -5.13
N VAL A 131 7.11 -4.68 -4.15
CA VAL A 131 7.60 -3.30 -4.29
C VAL A 131 8.56 -3.17 -5.47
N LYS A 132 9.50 -4.10 -5.60
CA LYS A 132 10.45 -4.13 -6.73
C LYS A 132 9.72 -4.27 -8.06
N GLY A 133 8.74 -5.17 -8.16
CA GLY A 133 7.94 -5.37 -9.38
C GLY A 133 7.27 -4.08 -9.87
N PHE A 134 6.78 -3.25 -8.93
CA PHE A 134 6.21 -1.94 -9.30
C PHE A 134 7.27 -0.88 -9.63
N LYS A 135 8.42 -0.90 -8.97
CA LYS A 135 9.51 0.05 -9.26
C LYS A 135 10.19 -0.22 -10.62
N THR A 136 10.13 -1.46 -11.11
CA THR A 136 10.80 -1.92 -12.35
C THR A 136 9.82 -2.34 -13.45
N ILE A 137 8.66 -1.72 -13.56
CA ILE A 137 7.60 -2.08 -14.54
C ILE A 137 8.10 -2.06 -15.98
N ASN A 138 8.96 -1.10 -16.34
CA ASN A 138 9.50 -1.00 -17.70
C ASN A 138 10.40 -2.20 -18.09
N ASP A 139 10.99 -2.86 -17.10
CA ASP A 139 11.86 -4.04 -17.26
C ASP A 139 11.11 -5.34 -16.98
N ALA A 140 9.77 -5.27 -16.82
CA ALA A 140 8.95 -6.45 -16.58
C ALA A 140 8.96 -7.39 -17.81
N ASP A 141 9.16 -8.68 -17.56
CA ASP A 141 9.22 -9.75 -18.57
C ASP A 141 7.83 -10.12 -19.16
N PHE A 142 6.96 -9.11 -19.36
CA PHE A 142 5.68 -9.30 -20.01
C PHE A 142 5.76 -8.89 -21.47
N GLU A 143 5.85 -9.90 -22.35
CA GLU A 143 5.80 -9.67 -23.78
C GLU A 143 4.38 -9.41 -24.24
N GLU A 144 4.21 -8.46 -25.15
CA GLU A 144 2.92 -8.19 -25.77
C GLU A 144 2.52 -9.34 -26.71
N PRO A 145 1.20 -9.63 -26.85
CA PRO A 145 0.74 -10.56 -27.88
C PRO A 145 1.32 -10.20 -29.25
N GLU A 146 1.91 -11.16 -29.96
CA GLU A 146 2.63 -10.94 -31.21
C GLU A 146 1.77 -10.18 -32.24
N SER A 147 0.48 -10.53 -32.32
CA SER A 147 -0.48 -9.88 -33.22
C SER A 147 -0.67 -8.38 -32.95
N LEU A 148 -0.44 -7.94 -31.72
CA LEU A 148 -0.61 -6.54 -31.30
C LEU A 148 0.71 -5.79 -31.15
N SER A 149 1.83 -6.50 -31.05
CA SER A 149 3.14 -5.88 -30.77
C SER A 149 3.54 -4.84 -31.83
N ARG A 150 3.17 -5.05 -33.11
CA ARG A 150 3.45 -4.11 -34.20
C ARG A 150 2.49 -2.93 -34.26
N ILE A 151 1.30 -3.07 -33.67
CA ILE A 151 0.24 -2.05 -33.68
C ILE A 151 0.38 -1.10 -32.50
N MET A 152 0.82 -1.65 -31.34
CA MET A 152 0.94 -0.88 -30.10
C MET A 152 2.13 0.08 -30.14
N ARG A 153 1.87 1.32 -29.75
CA ARG A 153 2.89 2.35 -29.56
C ARG A 153 3.67 2.09 -28.26
N LYS A 154 4.87 2.68 -28.14
CA LYS A 154 5.75 2.47 -26.97
C LYS A 154 5.06 2.72 -25.64
N TYR A 155 4.30 3.82 -25.50
CA TYR A 155 3.59 4.12 -24.25
C TYR A 155 2.47 3.10 -23.96
N GLN A 156 1.79 2.57 -24.99
CA GLN A 156 0.77 1.53 -24.83
C GLN A 156 1.39 0.20 -24.37
N LYS A 157 2.58 -0.13 -24.83
CA LYS A 157 3.35 -1.28 -24.34
C LYS A 157 3.72 -1.11 -22.86
N ASN A 158 4.13 0.10 -22.48
CA ASN A 158 4.40 0.39 -21.06
C ASN A 158 3.13 0.25 -20.20
N GLY A 159 1.99 0.76 -20.67
CA GLY A 159 0.71 0.59 -19.98
C GLY A 159 0.25 -0.87 -19.93
N TYR A 160 0.48 -1.64 -20.98
CA TYR A 160 0.25 -3.09 -20.98
C TYR A 160 1.08 -3.79 -19.90
N LYS A 161 2.39 -3.54 -19.83
CA LYS A 161 3.28 -4.10 -18.83
C LYS A 161 2.83 -3.73 -17.41
N TRP A 162 2.41 -2.48 -17.21
CA TRP A 162 1.86 -2.03 -15.95
C TRP A 162 0.58 -2.79 -15.56
N LEU A 163 -0.37 -2.94 -16.49
CA LEU A 163 -1.60 -3.72 -16.27
C LEU A 163 -1.30 -5.19 -15.96
N ARG A 164 -0.31 -5.81 -16.64
CA ARG A 164 0.14 -7.17 -16.37
C ARG A 164 0.79 -7.30 -14.99
N THR A 165 1.53 -6.29 -14.56
CA THR A 165 2.10 -6.26 -13.21
C THR A 165 0.99 -6.19 -12.16
N LEU A 166 -0.04 -5.37 -12.37
CA LEU A 166 -1.21 -5.33 -11.49
C LEU A 166 -1.89 -6.70 -11.40
N GLU A 167 -2.11 -7.35 -12.55
CA GLU A 167 -2.72 -8.68 -12.62
C GLU A 167 -1.88 -9.73 -11.84
N ALA A 168 -0.56 -9.76 -12.08
CA ALA A 168 0.34 -10.70 -11.42
C ALA A 168 0.32 -10.59 -9.90
N TRP A 169 0.22 -9.38 -9.38
CA TRP A 169 0.16 -9.10 -7.95
C TRP A 169 -1.28 -8.99 -7.40
N LYS A 170 -2.29 -9.24 -8.25
CA LYS A 170 -3.73 -9.13 -7.90
C LYS A 170 -4.12 -7.76 -7.36
N PHE A 171 -3.56 -6.72 -7.96
CA PHE A 171 -3.89 -5.34 -7.66
C PHE A 171 -4.90 -4.81 -8.67
N GLY A 172 -5.71 -3.83 -8.23
CA GLY A 172 -6.45 -2.97 -9.15
C GLY A 172 -5.65 -1.72 -9.50
N GLY A 173 -6.10 -0.98 -10.52
CA GLY A 173 -5.48 0.28 -10.90
C GLY A 173 -6.38 1.14 -11.76
N ILE A 174 -5.95 2.38 -12.00
CA ILE A 174 -6.63 3.35 -12.85
C ILE A 174 -5.69 3.71 -14.00
N LEU A 175 -6.06 3.34 -15.23
CA LEU A 175 -5.33 3.75 -16.45
C LEU A 175 -5.80 5.16 -16.84
N ALA A 176 -5.05 6.18 -16.42
CA ALA A 176 -5.41 7.60 -16.53
C ALA A 176 -4.80 8.31 -17.76
N ASP A 177 -4.54 7.58 -18.84
CA ASP A 177 -4.10 8.18 -20.11
C ASP A 177 -5.16 9.16 -20.66
N ASP A 178 -4.74 10.15 -21.44
CA ASP A 178 -5.63 11.08 -22.09
C ASP A 178 -6.61 10.38 -23.06
N MET A 179 -7.70 11.06 -23.41
CA MET A 179 -8.67 10.55 -24.38
C MET A 179 -8.00 10.34 -25.75
N GLY A 180 -8.39 9.25 -26.44
CA GLY A 180 -7.84 8.93 -27.77
C GLY A 180 -6.50 8.21 -27.78
N LEU A 181 -5.84 7.99 -26.64
CA LEU A 181 -4.55 7.29 -26.56
C LEU A 181 -4.67 5.76 -26.61
N GLY A 182 -5.85 5.21 -26.88
CA GLY A 182 -6.04 3.77 -27.07
C GLY A 182 -5.94 2.94 -25.80
N LYS A 183 -6.56 3.41 -24.70
CA LYS A 183 -6.69 2.64 -23.47
C LYS A 183 -7.36 1.29 -23.68
N THR A 184 -8.40 1.26 -24.54
CA THR A 184 -9.11 0.02 -24.92
C THR A 184 -8.15 -1.03 -25.47
N LEU A 185 -7.25 -0.63 -26.39
CA LEU A 185 -6.27 -1.54 -26.98
C LEU A 185 -5.33 -2.14 -25.93
N GLN A 186 -4.91 -1.35 -24.94
CA GLN A 186 -4.06 -1.84 -23.85
C GLN A 186 -4.79 -2.91 -23.01
N VAL A 187 -6.06 -2.69 -22.69
CA VAL A 187 -6.89 -3.67 -21.95
C VAL A 187 -7.14 -4.92 -22.81
N ILE A 188 -7.45 -4.76 -24.11
CA ILE A 188 -7.64 -5.90 -25.03
C ILE A 188 -6.36 -6.74 -25.09
N ALA A 189 -5.18 -6.12 -25.12
CA ALA A 189 -3.91 -6.83 -25.12
C ALA A 189 -3.73 -7.69 -23.85
N VAL A 190 -4.14 -7.21 -22.69
CA VAL A 190 -4.11 -7.99 -21.44
C VAL A 190 -5.06 -9.17 -21.51
N LEU A 191 -6.30 -8.98 -21.97
CA LEU A 191 -7.29 -10.05 -22.11
C LEU A 191 -6.80 -11.12 -23.09
N LEU A 192 -6.21 -10.70 -24.21
CA LEU A 192 -5.65 -11.61 -25.21
C LEU A 192 -4.46 -12.39 -24.66
N ALA A 193 -3.54 -11.72 -23.95
CA ALA A 193 -2.40 -12.38 -23.32
C ALA A 193 -2.87 -13.45 -22.30
N ALA A 194 -3.85 -13.14 -21.47
CA ALA A 194 -4.41 -14.09 -20.52
C ALA A 194 -5.00 -15.33 -21.25
N LYS A 195 -5.67 -15.13 -22.38
CA LYS A 195 -6.18 -16.25 -23.21
C LYS A 195 -5.06 -17.09 -23.79
N LEU A 196 -4.01 -16.45 -24.33
CA LEU A 196 -2.85 -17.15 -24.92
C LEU A 196 -2.06 -17.95 -23.87
N GLU A 197 -2.00 -17.46 -22.64
CA GLU A 197 -1.41 -18.14 -21.48
C GLU A 197 -2.29 -19.30 -20.95
N GLY A 198 -3.43 -19.57 -21.57
CA GLY A 198 -4.31 -20.66 -21.16
C GLY A 198 -5.11 -20.37 -19.87
N LYS A 199 -5.19 -19.12 -19.43
CA LYS A 199 -6.01 -18.75 -18.28
C LYS A 199 -7.49 -19.01 -18.62
N THR A 200 -8.13 -19.80 -17.78
CA THR A 200 -9.57 -20.11 -17.89
C THR A 200 -10.35 -19.23 -16.94
N GLY A 201 -11.14 -18.33 -17.47
CA GLY A 201 -11.98 -17.46 -16.67
C GLY A 201 -12.77 -16.51 -17.55
N THR A 202 -13.85 -15.99 -17.02
CA THR A 202 -14.66 -14.98 -17.69
C THR A 202 -14.20 -13.61 -17.23
N SER A 203 -13.86 -12.73 -18.15
CA SER A 203 -13.58 -11.31 -17.88
C SER A 203 -14.85 -10.49 -18.11
N LEU A 204 -15.12 -9.55 -17.23
CA LEU A 204 -16.26 -8.64 -17.34
C LEU A 204 -15.76 -7.23 -17.64
N VAL A 205 -16.25 -6.66 -18.73
CA VAL A 205 -16.06 -5.24 -19.06
C VAL A 205 -17.37 -4.52 -18.82
N VAL A 206 -17.36 -3.50 -17.97
CA VAL A 206 -18.52 -2.64 -17.71
C VAL A 206 -18.26 -1.28 -18.35
N ALA A 207 -19.14 -0.87 -19.25
CA ALA A 207 -19.04 0.37 -19.98
C ALA A 207 -20.39 1.08 -20.08
N PRO A 208 -20.45 2.39 -20.34
CA PRO A 208 -21.68 3.08 -20.72
C PRO A 208 -22.34 2.39 -21.93
N ALA A 209 -23.67 2.32 -21.96
CA ALA A 209 -24.42 1.61 -23.00
C ALA A 209 -24.01 2.03 -24.44
N ALA A 210 -23.76 3.31 -24.67
CA ALA A 210 -23.29 3.85 -25.94
C ALA A 210 -21.93 3.30 -26.40
N LEU A 211 -21.11 2.77 -25.49
CA LEU A 211 -19.77 2.27 -25.80
C LEU A 211 -19.68 0.75 -25.88
N VAL A 212 -20.74 0.01 -25.51
CA VAL A 212 -20.70 -1.46 -25.49
C VAL A 212 -20.41 -2.01 -26.89
N PHE A 213 -21.05 -1.46 -27.94
CA PHE A 213 -20.82 -1.92 -29.29
C PHE A 213 -19.42 -1.56 -29.81
N ASN A 214 -18.89 -0.39 -29.48
CA ASN A 214 -17.52 -0.02 -29.80
C ASN A 214 -16.50 -1.01 -29.18
N TRP A 215 -16.72 -1.44 -27.94
CA TRP A 215 -15.92 -2.49 -27.30
C TRP A 215 -15.99 -3.81 -28.07
N GLY A 216 -17.18 -4.18 -28.55
CA GLY A 216 -17.37 -5.38 -29.37
C GLY A 216 -16.59 -5.30 -30.70
N GLU A 217 -16.65 -4.18 -31.38
CA GLU A 217 -15.94 -3.95 -32.64
C GLU A 217 -14.42 -3.95 -32.46
N GLU A 218 -13.89 -3.29 -31.40
CA GLU A 218 -12.48 -3.29 -31.10
C GLU A 218 -11.97 -4.69 -30.69
N LEU A 219 -12.74 -5.45 -29.89
CA LEU A 219 -12.43 -6.82 -29.56
C LEU A 219 -12.39 -7.73 -30.79
N ALA A 220 -13.39 -7.63 -31.68
CA ALA A 220 -13.41 -8.39 -32.92
C ALA A 220 -12.24 -8.05 -33.85
N ARG A 221 -11.82 -6.78 -33.86
CA ARG A 221 -10.70 -6.30 -34.69
C ARG A 221 -9.33 -6.73 -34.15
N PHE A 222 -9.09 -6.57 -32.85
CA PHE A 222 -7.77 -6.73 -32.25
C PHE A 222 -7.53 -8.08 -31.58
N ALA A 223 -8.60 -8.77 -31.20
CA ALA A 223 -8.53 -10.07 -30.51
C ALA A 223 -9.68 -11.00 -30.93
N PRO A 224 -9.79 -11.36 -32.23
CA PRO A 224 -10.88 -12.21 -32.73
C PRO A 224 -10.91 -13.62 -32.12
N GLN A 225 -9.84 -14.04 -31.43
CA GLN A 225 -9.75 -15.31 -30.72
C GLN A 225 -10.56 -15.32 -29.40
N LEU A 226 -10.95 -14.16 -28.89
CA LEU A 226 -11.76 -14.05 -27.68
C LEU A 226 -13.24 -14.31 -28.03
N LYS A 227 -13.91 -15.12 -27.21
CA LYS A 227 -15.38 -15.25 -27.28
C LYS A 227 -15.99 -14.08 -26.53
N VAL A 228 -16.75 -13.26 -27.22
CA VAL A 228 -17.35 -12.04 -26.68
C VAL A 228 -18.87 -12.18 -26.67
N SER A 229 -19.49 -11.82 -25.56
CA SER A 229 -20.94 -11.65 -25.44
C SER A 229 -21.25 -10.22 -25.04
N LEU A 230 -22.02 -9.52 -25.87
CA LEU A 230 -22.45 -8.16 -25.58
C LEU A 230 -23.80 -8.17 -24.90
N ILE A 231 -23.91 -7.52 -23.76
CA ILE A 231 -25.15 -7.36 -23.03
C ILE A 231 -25.45 -5.86 -22.99
N ALA A 232 -26.41 -5.42 -23.77
CA ALA A 232 -26.88 -4.04 -23.82
C ALA A 232 -28.40 -4.02 -23.99
N GLY A 233 -29.08 -3.16 -23.26
CA GLY A 233 -30.53 -2.96 -23.37
C GLY A 233 -31.24 -3.00 -22.02
N ASN A 234 -32.43 -2.42 -21.98
CA ASN A 234 -33.36 -2.57 -20.87
C ASN A 234 -34.03 -3.95 -21.00
N GLN A 235 -33.94 -4.76 -19.95
CA GLN A 235 -34.89 -5.87 -19.76
C GLN A 235 -36.19 -5.33 -19.21
#